data_99787d692f1fba7b484bd825c4f24aef
#
_entry.id   99787d692f1fba7b484bd825c4f24aef
#
_cell.length_a   1.000
_cell.length_b   1.000
_cell.length_c   1.000
_cell.angle_alpha   90.00
_cell.angle_beta   90.00
_cell.angle_gamma   90.00
#
_symmetry.space_group_name_H-M   'P 1'
#
loop_
_entity.id
_entity.type
_entity.pdbx_description
1 polymer ?
#
loop_
_entity_poly.entity_id
_entity_poly.type
_entity_poly.pdbx_seq_one_letter_code
_entity_poly.pdbx_strand_id
1 'polypeptide(L)'
;EERDALGLRGLLPYAVSNQDIQIQRIMENLSRKDSDIEKYILLSGLQDRNERLFFRLVVEHIEQIMPIIYTPTVGQACKEFSHIFRHTQGFYISPEDKGIIAEILDNWPRKDVRVIVVTDGQRILGLGDLGANGMGIPIGKLALYCACAGIHPDQCLPVMLDVGTNNEELLHDPL
;
A
#
# COMPACT_ATOMS: atom_id res chain seq x y z
N GLU A 1 26.36 14.25 -14.90
CA GLU A 1 26.78 14.68 -13.54
C GLU A 1 26.25 13.74 -12.44
N GLU A 2 24.90 13.54 -12.27
CA GLU A 2 24.35 12.62 -11.26
C GLU A 2 24.83 11.19 -11.44
N ARG A 3 24.86 10.69 -12.68
CA ARG A 3 25.35 9.33 -12.97
C ARG A 3 26.81 9.12 -12.57
N ASP A 4 27.62 10.15 -12.68
CA ASP A 4 29.03 10.08 -12.30
C ASP A 4 29.17 10.15 -10.78
N ALA A 5 28.45 11.10 -10.14
CA ALA A 5 28.47 11.29 -8.70
C ALA A 5 27.97 10.06 -7.91
N LEU A 6 27.00 9.32 -8.49
CA LEU A 6 26.39 8.14 -7.88
C LEU A 6 26.97 6.80 -8.40
N GLY A 7 27.98 6.82 -9.27
CA GLY A 7 28.60 5.62 -9.81
C GLY A 7 27.66 4.79 -10.71
N LEU A 8 26.70 5.42 -11.38
CA LEU A 8 25.63 4.74 -12.13
C LEU A 8 25.96 4.58 -13.64
N ARG A 9 27.11 5.04 -14.11
CA ARG A 9 27.52 4.85 -15.52
C ARG A 9 27.66 3.37 -15.83
N GLY A 10 27.08 2.96 -16.93
CA GLY A 10 27.05 1.55 -17.35
C GLY A 10 25.97 0.70 -16.68
N LEU A 11 25.40 1.15 -15.56
CA LEU A 11 24.30 0.44 -14.87
C LEU A 11 22.91 0.87 -15.34
N LEU A 12 22.80 2.04 -15.96
CA LEU A 12 21.52 2.59 -16.45
C LEU A 12 21.59 2.83 -17.97
N PRO A 13 20.47 2.66 -18.67
CA PRO A 13 20.35 3.06 -20.07
C PRO A 13 20.71 4.54 -20.25
N TYR A 14 21.22 4.88 -21.42
CA TYR A 14 21.62 6.26 -21.72
C TYR A 14 20.44 7.24 -21.69
N ALA A 15 19.28 6.80 -22.18
CA ALA A 15 18.08 7.65 -22.24
C ALA A 15 17.57 8.01 -20.83
N VAL A 16 17.20 9.28 -20.66
CA VAL A 16 16.55 9.77 -19.44
C VAL A 16 15.06 9.85 -19.69
N SER A 17 14.29 9.15 -18.87
CA SER A 17 12.83 9.21 -18.90
C SER A 17 12.32 10.26 -17.90
N ASN A 18 11.52 11.20 -18.37
CA ASN A 18 10.75 12.09 -17.49
C ASN A 18 9.56 11.33 -16.86
N GLN A 19 8.86 11.96 -15.92
CA GLN A 19 7.73 11.33 -15.24
C GLN A 19 6.55 11.04 -16.18
N ASP A 20 6.33 11.84 -17.21
CA ASP A 20 5.22 11.62 -18.17
C ASP A 20 5.41 10.33 -18.95
N ILE A 21 6.64 10.08 -19.43
CA ILE A 21 7.00 8.82 -20.09
C ILE A 21 6.86 7.64 -19.13
N GLN A 22 7.22 7.83 -17.85
CA GLN A 22 7.08 6.79 -16.83
C GLN A 22 5.61 6.46 -16.55
N ILE A 23 4.73 7.47 -16.44
CA ILE A 23 3.28 7.29 -16.28
C ILE A 23 2.71 6.56 -17.51
N GLN A 24 3.04 7.00 -18.71
CA GLN A 24 2.59 6.33 -19.94
C GLN A 24 2.97 4.84 -19.95
N ARG A 25 4.20 4.51 -19.56
CA ARG A 25 4.68 3.13 -19.47
C ARG A 25 3.91 2.32 -18.43
N ILE A 26 3.59 2.92 -17.28
CA ILE A 26 2.82 2.24 -16.24
C ILE A 26 1.39 2.00 -16.70
N MET A 27 0.75 2.98 -17.34
CA MET A 27 -0.60 2.83 -17.89
C MET A 27 -0.65 1.75 -18.97
N GLU A 28 0.36 1.69 -19.83
CA GLU A 28 0.49 0.61 -20.82
C GLU A 28 0.64 -0.75 -20.13
N ASN A 29 1.46 -0.86 -19.07
CA ASN A 29 1.61 -2.10 -18.32
C ASN A 29 0.30 -2.50 -17.61
N LEU A 30 -0.44 -1.54 -17.05
CA LEU A 30 -1.75 -1.78 -16.45
C LEU A 30 -2.76 -2.31 -17.46
N SER A 31 -2.77 -1.76 -18.69
CA SER A 31 -3.69 -2.19 -19.75
C SER A 31 -3.43 -3.61 -20.24
N ARG A 32 -2.23 -4.14 -20.01
CA ARG A 32 -1.85 -5.53 -20.35
C ARG A 32 -2.18 -6.55 -19.27
N LYS A 33 -2.70 -6.09 -18.12
CA LYS A 33 -3.08 -6.98 -17.03
C LYS A 33 -4.51 -7.48 -17.20
N ASP A 34 -4.70 -8.79 -17.09
CA ASP A 34 -5.98 -9.44 -17.35
C ASP A 34 -6.98 -9.27 -16.20
N SER A 35 -6.49 -9.03 -14.96
CA SER A 35 -7.33 -8.91 -13.78
C SER A 35 -6.99 -7.67 -12.94
N ASP A 36 -7.98 -7.19 -12.18
CA ASP A 36 -7.79 -6.02 -11.32
C ASP A 36 -6.87 -6.34 -10.13
N ILE A 37 -6.83 -7.59 -9.67
CA ILE A 37 -5.86 -7.98 -8.64
C ILE A 37 -4.41 -7.90 -9.15
N GLU A 38 -4.13 -8.27 -10.39
CA GLU A 38 -2.80 -8.09 -10.97
C GLU A 38 -2.43 -6.61 -11.14
N LYS A 39 -3.42 -5.76 -11.48
CA LYS A 39 -3.24 -4.31 -11.51
C LYS A 39 -2.94 -3.77 -10.13
N TYR A 40 -3.66 -4.24 -9.09
CA TYR A 40 -3.42 -3.89 -7.70
C TYR A 40 -1.99 -4.25 -7.28
N ILE A 41 -1.54 -5.47 -7.55
CA ILE A 41 -0.18 -5.92 -7.25
C ILE A 41 0.88 -5.03 -7.92
N LEU A 42 0.66 -4.67 -9.19
CA LEU A 42 1.55 -3.76 -9.92
C LEU A 42 1.61 -2.38 -9.28
N LEU A 43 0.45 -1.83 -8.88
CA LEU A 43 0.34 -0.51 -8.25
C LEU A 43 0.94 -0.49 -6.85
N SER A 44 0.71 -1.55 -6.05
CA SER A 44 1.34 -1.71 -4.74
C SER A 44 2.87 -1.72 -4.86
N GLY A 45 3.41 -2.51 -5.78
CA GLY A 45 4.86 -2.51 -6.06
C GLY A 45 5.39 -1.18 -6.63
N LEU A 46 4.55 -0.38 -7.28
CA LEU A 46 4.93 0.98 -7.68
C LEU A 46 4.98 1.90 -6.47
N GLN A 47 4.00 1.83 -5.58
CA GLN A 47 3.95 2.63 -4.36
C GLN A 47 5.20 2.40 -3.50
N ASP A 48 5.60 1.15 -3.33
CA ASP A 48 6.81 0.80 -2.58
C ASP A 48 8.09 1.33 -3.22
N ARG A 49 8.20 1.20 -4.53
CA ARG A 49 9.40 1.56 -5.29
C ARG A 49 9.54 3.04 -5.54
N ASN A 50 8.44 3.72 -5.81
CA ASN A 50 8.40 5.14 -6.19
C ASN A 50 7.05 5.77 -5.81
N GLU A 51 6.88 6.06 -4.53
CA GLU A 51 5.65 6.62 -3.95
C GLU A 51 5.21 7.92 -4.64
N ARG A 52 6.17 8.79 -5.00
CA ARG A 52 5.86 10.05 -5.71
C ARG A 52 5.22 9.79 -7.07
N LEU A 53 5.76 8.85 -7.84
CA LEU A 53 5.22 8.49 -9.14
C LEU A 53 3.86 7.79 -9.01
N PHE A 54 3.69 6.96 -7.97
CA PHE A 54 2.42 6.32 -7.65
C PHE A 54 1.33 7.38 -7.39
N PHE A 55 1.55 8.33 -6.50
CA PHE A 55 0.54 9.35 -6.20
C PHE A 55 0.27 10.27 -7.37
N ARG A 56 1.28 10.62 -8.16
CA ARG A 56 1.07 11.36 -9.40
C ARG A 56 0.16 10.59 -10.36
N LEU A 57 0.42 9.31 -10.57
CA LEU A 57 -0.41 8.43 -11.40
C LEU A 57 -1.86 8.39 -10.88
N VAL A 58 -2.04 8.20 -9.56
CA VAL A 58 -3.38 8.13 -8.95
C VAL A 58 -4.15 9.41 -9.17
N VAL A 59 -3.54 10.57 -8.98
CA VAL A 59 -4.20 11.88 -9.15
C VAL A 59 -4.57 12.13 -10.62
N GLU A 60 -3.66 11.83 -11.56
CA GLU A 60 -3.89 12.06 -12.99
C GLU A 60 -4.93 11.10 -13.60
N HIS A 61 -5.07 9.89 -13.03
CA HIS A 61 -5.94 8.82 -13.53
C HIS A 61 -6.91 8.30 -12.47
N ILE A 62 -7.41 9.18 -11.59
CA ILE A 62 -8.16 8.81 -10.38
C ILE A 62 -9.37 7.91 -10.69
N GLU A 63 -10.12 8.20 -11.73
CA GLU A 63 -11.31 7.42 -12.10
C GLU A 63 -10.99 5.96 -12.45
N GLN A 64 -9.84 5.72 -13.07
CA GLN A 64 -9.40 4.40 -13.48
C GLN A 64 -8.68 3.65 -12.36
N ILE A 65 -7.92 4.36 -11.54
CA ILE A 65 -7.02 3.77 -10.54
C ILE A 65 -7.74 3.54 -9.20
N MET A 66 -8.65 4.43 -8.80
CA MET A 66 -9.34 4.32 -7.51
C MET A 66 -10.04 2.97 -7.29
N PRO A 67 -10.80 2.40 -8.25
CA PRO A 67 -11.43 1.10 -8.06
C PRO A 67 -10.44 -0.06 -7.89
N ILE A 68 -9.20 0.13 -8.31
CA ILE A 68 -8.13 -0.87 -8.19
C ILE A 68 -7.45 -0.77 -6.83
N ILE A 69 -7.04 0.43 -6.40
CA ILE A 69 -6.33 0.63 -5.12
C ILE A 69 -7.25 0.61 -3.90
N TYR A 70 -8.58 0.72 -4.12
CA TYR A 70 -9.58 0.66 -3.07
C TYR A 70 -10.75 -0.24 -3.49
N THR A 71 -11.99 0.10 -3.08
CA THR A 71 -13.17 -0.70 -3.40
C THR A 71 -13.49 -0.66 -4.91
N PRO A 72 -13.72 -1.82 -5.57
CA PRO A 72 -13.91 -3.16 -4.99
C PRO A 72 -12.65 -4.01 -4.85
N THR A 73 -11.58 -3.72 -5.58
CA THR A 73 -10.42 -4.61 -5.72
C THR A 73 -9.67 -4.84 -4.41
N VAL A 74 -9.60 -3.83 -3.53
CA VAL A 74 -8.96 -3.98 -2.21
C VAL A 74 -9.60 -5.10 -1.38
N GLY A 75 -10.89 -5.37 -1.57
CA GLY A 75 -11.57 -6.47 -0.89
C GLY A 75 -11.00 -7.83 -1.26
N GLN A 76 -10.74 -8.05 -2.55
CA GLN A 76 -10.06 -9.25 -3.02
C GLN A 76 -8.60 -9.26 -2.56
N ALA A 77 -7.91 -8.12 -2.67
CA ALA A 77 -6.53 -8.00 -2.22
C ALA A 77 -6.35 -8.35 -0.74
N CYS A 78 -7.31 -7.97 0.13
CA CYS A 78 -7.27 -8.34 1.53
C CYS A 78 -7.50 -9.84 1.76
N LYS A 79 -8.36 -10.50 0.98
CA LYS A 79 -8.55 -11.96 1.09
C LYS A 79 -7.32 -12.74 0.67
N GLU A 80 -6.53 -12.20 -0.23
CA GLU A 80 -5.32 -12.79 -0.76
C GLU A 80 -4.05 -12.12 -0.21
N PHE A 81 -4.16 -11.33 0.87
CA PHE A 81 -3.11 -10.40 1.29
C PHE A 81 -1.78 -11.10 1.59
N SER A 82 -1.81 -12.21 2.31
CA SER A 82 -0.63 -13.03 2.59
C SER A 82 -0.05 -13.65 1.31
N HIS A 83 -0.89 -14.11 0.39
CA HIS A 83 -0.46 -14.73 -0.87
C HIS A 83 0.15 -13.73 -1.87
N ILE A 84 -0.32 -12.48 -1.88
CA ILE A 84 0.21 -11.43 -2.76
C ILE A 84 1.26 -10.56 -2.08
N PHE A 85 1.70 -10.93 -0.89
CA PHE A 85 2.69 -10.18 -0.10
C PHE A 85 3.94 -9.84 -0.91
N ARG A 86 4.37 -8.60 -0.85
CA ARG A 86 5.59 -8.09 -1.48
C ARG A 86 6.52 -7.42 -0.47
N HIS A 87 5.94 -6.63 0.40
CA HIS A 87 6.65 -5.79 1.34
C HIS A 87 5.72 -5.44 2.51
N THR A 88 6.25 -5.38 3.72
CA THR A 88 5.49 -4.96 4.89
C THR A 88 5.10 -3.48 4.76
N GLN A 89 3.82 -3.20 4.83
CA GLN A 89 3.28 -1.85 4.86
C GLN A 89 2.47 -1.64 6.14
N GLY A 90 2.56 -0.43 6.70
CA GLY A 90 1.82 -0.07 7.89
C GLY A 90 2.47 -0.54 9.19
N PHE A 91 1.74 -0.37 10.26
CA PHE A 91 2.20 -0.60 11.63
C PHE A 91 1.27 -1.60 12.32
N TYR A 92 1.84 -2.64 12.91
CA TYR A 92 1.10 -3.71 13.57
C TYR A 92 1.30 -3.61 15.08
N ILE A 93 0.21 -3.69 15.83
CA ILE A 93 0.18 -3.69 17.29
C ILE A 93 -0.56 -4.95 17.74
N SER A 94 0.07 -5.78 18.55
CA SER A 94 -0.49 -7.01 19.09
C SER A 94 -0.84 -6.87 20.58
N PRO A 95 -1.58 -7.81 21.18
CA PRO A 95 -1.80 -7.83 22.63
C PRO A 95 -0.51 -7.94 23.45
N GLU A 96 0.55 -8.50 22.87
CA GLU A 96 1.85 -8.63 23.51
C GLU A 96 2.55 -7.28 23.71
N ASP A 97 2.17 -6.28 22.92
CA ASP A 97 2.72 -4.91 22.99
C ASP A 97 2.06 -4.06 24.09
N LYS A 98 1.17 -4.67 24.89
CA LYS A 98 0.47 -3.96 25.97
C LYS A 98 1.45 -3.36 26.97
N GLY A 99 1.38 -2.06 27.13
CA GLY A 99 2.23 -1.28 28.04
C GLY A 99 3.46 -0.65 27.40
N ILE A 100 3.83 -1.07 26.17
CA ILE A 100 4.99 -0.53 25.44
C ILE A 100 4.62 0.10 24.09
N ILE A 101 3.30 0.28 23.82
CA ILE A 101 2.82 0.81 22.52
C ILE A 101 3.48 2.13 22.17
N ALA A 102 3.69 3.02 23.14
CA ALA A 102 4.36 4.30 22.89
C ALA A 102 5.80 4.12 22.41
N GLU A 103 6.51 3.15 22.99
CA GLU A 103 7.90 2.85 22.62
C GLU A 103 7.99 2.26 21.21
N ILE A 104 7.09 1.32 20.87
CA ILE A 104 7.12 0.70 19.54
C ILE A 104 6.68 1.68 18.44
N LEU A 105 5.81 2.66 18.74
CA LEU A 105 5.46 3.72 17.80
C LEU A 105 6.67 4.58 17.39
N ASP A 106 7.67 4.67 18.25
CA ASP A 106 8.93 5.36 17.91
C ASP A 106 9.74 4.64 16.83
N ASN A 107 9.44 3.39 16.52
CA ASN A 107 10.04 2.67 15.40
C ASN A 107 9.48 3.13 14.05
N TRP A 108 8.34 3.84 14.02
CA TRP A 108 7.82 4.38 12.77
C TRP A 108 8.76 5.45 12.21
N PRO A 109 9.24 5.31 10.96
CA PRO A 109 10.28 6.19 10.44
C PRO A 109 9.81 7.61 10.16
N ARG A 110 8.49 7.80 9.93
CA ARG A 110 7.89 9.11 9.61
C ARG A 110 7.40 9.76 10.89
N LYS A 111 7.94 10.93 11.26
CA LYS A 111 7.68 11.54 12.58
C LYS A 111 6.56 12.58 12.59
N ASP A 112 6.19 13.17 11.44
CA ASP A 112 5.08 14.14 11.33
C ASP A 112 3.75 13.44 10.96
N VAL A 113 3.35 12.43 11.73
CA VAL A 113 2.07 11.73 11.51
C VAL A 113 0.92 12.62 11.93
N ARG A 114 -0.05 12.83 11.04
CA ARG A 114 -1.25 13.64 11.27
C ARG A 114 -2.55 12.90 11.06
N VAL A 115 -2.52 11.83 10.29
CA VAL A 115 -3.70 11.01 9.99
C VAL A 115 -3.35 9.54 10.23
N ILE A 116 -4.17 8.90 11.06
CA ILE A 116 -4.07 7.47 11.36
C ILE A 116 -5.38 6.82 10.95
N VAL A 117 -5.30 5.71 10.23
CA VAL A 117 -6.43 4.82 10.00
C VAL A 117 -6.13 3.50 10.69
N VAL A 118 -7.00 3.12 11.63
CA VAL A 118 -6.83 1.94 12.49
C VAL A 118 -7.92 0.93 12.20
N THR A 119 -7.59 -0.34 12.16
CA THR A 119 -8.54 -1.44 12.11
C THR A 119 -8.04 -2.62 12.94
N ASP A 120 -8.96 -3.42 13.48
CA ASP A 120 -8.68 -4.74 14.04
C ASP A 120 -8.96 -5.88 13.04
N GLY A 121 -9.45 -5.54 11.85
CA GLY A 121 -9.76 -6.49 10.79
C GLY A 121 -10.99 -7.35 11.03
N GLN A 122 -11.58 -7.33 12.24
CA GLN A 122 -12.64 -8.27 12.62
C GLN A 122 -13.95 -8.07 11.84
N ARG A 123 -14.26 -6.82 11.48
CA ARG A 123 -15.52 -6.53 10.80
C ARG A 123 -15.33 -5.50 9.68
N ILE A 124 -14.88 -5.99 8.55
CA ILE A 124 -14.77 -5.17 7.36
C ILE A 124 -16.07 -5.23 6.57
N LEU A 125 -16.65 -4.06 6.26
CA LEU A 125 -17.94 -3.95 5.58
C LEU A 125 -17.96 -4.75 4.27
N GLY A 126 -18.88 -5.71 4.18
CA GLY A 126 -19.05 -6.58 3.02
C GLY A 126 -18.02 -7.72 2.89
N LEU A 127 -17.01 -7.79 3.78
CA LEU A 127 -15.94 -8.80 3.71
C LEU A 127 -15.87 -9.70 4.95
N GLY A 128 -16.38 -9.23 6.09
CA GLY A 128 -16.32 -9.96 7.36
C GLY A 128 -14.99 -9.84 8.08
N ASP A 129 -14.60 -10.91 8.78
CA ASP A 129 -13.36 -11.00 9.54
C ASP A 129 -12.20 -11.35 8.59
N LEU A 130 -11.26 -10.43 8.47
CA LEU A 130 -10.04 -10.56 7.67
C LEU A 130 -8.78 -10.69 8.53
N GLY A 131 -8.90 -10.60 9.86
CA GLY A 131 -7.76 -10.59 10.74
C GLY A 131 -6.70 -9.57 10.32
N ALA A 132 -5.42 -9.92 10.46
CA ALA A 132 -4.29 -9.07 10.07
C ALA A 132 -4.29 -8.72 8.56
N ASN A 133 -4.87 -9.57 7.71
CA ASN A 133 -5.00 -9.32 6.27
C ASN A 133 -5.86 -8.07 5.97
N GLY A 134 -6.67 -7.63 6.94
CA GLY A 134 -7.41 -6.37 6.86
C GLY A 134 -6.56 -5.11 6.73
N MET A 135 -5.23 -5.18 6.90
CA MET A 135 -4.30 -4.05 6.73
C MET A 135 -4.41 -3.38 5.34
N GLY A 136 -4.83 -4.09 4.31
CA GLY A 136 -5.08 -3.49 2.99
C GLY A 136 -6.11 -2.36 3.00
N ILE A 137 -7.06 -2.38 3.94
CA ILE A 137 -8.11 -1.35 4.05
C ILE A 137 -7.55 0.00 4.51
N PRO A 138 -6.82 0.11 5.66
CA PRO A 138 -6.20 1.37 6.04
C PRO A 138 -5.21 1.90 4.99
N ILE A 139 -4.42 1.03 4.36
CA ILE A 139 -3.48 1.42 3.30
C ILE A 139 -4.23 2.08 2.13
N GLY A 140 -5.24 1.40 1.58
CA GLY A 140 -6.03 1.93 0.48
C GLY A 140 -6.80 3.20 0.84
N LYS A 141 -7.35 3.29 2.06
CA LYS A 141 -8.04 4.49 2.54
C LYS A 141 -7.10 5.69 2.63
N LEU A 142 -5.91 5.52 3.18
CA LEU A 142 -4.92 6.59 3.27
C LEU A 142 -4.40 7.01 1.88
N ALA A 143 -4.26 6.07 0.94
CA ALA A 143 -3.94 6.41 -0.44
C ALA A 143 -4.99 7.34 -1.07
N LEU A 144 -6.29 7.11 -0.80
CA LEU A 144 -7.35 8.03 -1.24
C LEU A 144 -7.28 9.38 -0.53
N TYR A 145 -6.97 9.42 0.76
CA TYR A 145 -6.82 10.69 1.48
C TYR A 145 -5.66 11.52 0.92
N CYS A 146 -4.56 10.86 0.56
CA CYS A 146 -3.45 11.55 -0.12
C CYS A 146 -3.89 12.09 -1.49
N ALA A 147 -4.52 11.27 -2.32
CA ALA A 147 -4.88 11.64 -3.68
C ALA A 147 -6.02 12.67 -3.75
N CYS A 148 -7.05 12.54 -2.88
CA CYS A 148 -8.27 13.35 -2.96
C CYS A 148 -8.29 14.53 -2.00
N ALA A 149 -7.62 14.44 -0.85
CA ALA A 149 -7.60 15.49 0.16
C ALA A 149 -6.23 16.20 0.28
N GLY A 150 -5.23 15.80 -0.51
CA GLY A 150 -3.92 16.45 -0.54
C GLY A 150 -3.09 16.25 0.72
N ILE A 151 -3.37 15.19 1.51
CA ILE A 151 -2.57 14.84 2.68
C ILE A 151 -1.25 14.26 2.20
N HIS A 152 -0.14 14.75 2.75
CA HIS A 152 1.17 14.23 2.38
C HIS A 152 1.33 12.77 2.85
N PRO A 153 1.84 11.84 2.03
CA PRO A 153 1.98 10.44 2.42
C PRO A 153 2.78 10.22 3.71
N ASP A 154 3.81 11.04 3.96
CA ASP A 154 4.60 10.97 5.19
C ASP A 154 3.80 11.32 6.46
N GLN A 155 2.62 11.93 6.31
CA GLN A 155 1.73 12.28 7.42
C GLN A 155 0.69 11.20 7.71
N CYS A 156 0.75 10.08 7.00
CA CYS A 156 -0.20 8.98 7.08
C CYS A 156 0.40 7.78 7.81
N LEU A 157 -0.41 7.15 8.68
CA LEU A 157 -0.03 5.92 9.37
C LEU A 157 -1.20 4.92 9.32
N PRO A 158 -1.11 3.86 8.51
CA PRO A 158 -2.02 2.73 8.60
C PRO A 158 -1.64 1.84 9.79
N VAL A 159 -2.62 1.49 10.63
CA VAL A 159 -2.41 0.69 11.83
C VAL A 159 -3.35 -0.51 11.84
N MET A 160 -2.79 -1.68 12.07
CA MET A 160 -3.48 -2.91 12.40
C MET A 160 -3.35 -3.20 13.89
N LEU A 161 -4.49 -3.34 14.57
CA LEU A 161 -4.55 -3.94 15.90
C LEU A 161 -4.76 -5.45 15.71
N ASP A 162 -3.67 -6.19 15.66
CA ASP A 162 -3.71 -7.63 15.45
C ASP A 162 -4.07 -8.34 16.77
N VAL A 163 -5.35 -8.52 16.97
CA VAL A 163 -5.93 -9.22 18.13
C VAL A 163 -6.38 -10.64 17.78
N GLY A 164 -5.93 -11.15 16.63
CA GLY A 164 -6.31 -12.45 16.09
C GLY A 164 -7.57 -12.39 15.22
N THR A 165 -8.04 -13.57 14.83
CA THR A 165 -9.21 -13.74 13.96
C THR A 165 -10.05 -14.92 14.41
N ASN A 166 -11.37 -14.87 14.13
CA ASN A 166 -12.28 -16.01 14.24
C ASN A 166 -12.58 -16.66 12.88
N ASN A 167 -11.92 -16.20 11.83
CA ASN A 167 -12.07 -16.77 10.49
C ASN A 167 -11.24 -18.05 10.37
N GLU A 168 -11.94 -19.20 10.31
CA GLU A 168 -11.29 -20.52 10.27
C GLU A 168 -10.42 -20.72 9.03
N GLU A 169 -10.76 -20.10 7.90
CA GLU A 169 -9.93 -20.16 6.70
C GLU A 169 -8.56 -19.52 6.94
N LEU A 170 -8.54 -18.36 7.60
CA LEU A 170 -7.29 -17.67 7.94
C LEU A 170 -6.50 -18.39 9.05
N LEU A 171 -7.20 -19.01 10.00
CA LEU A 171 -6.54 -19.79 11.07
C LEU A 171 -5.79 -21.02 10.54
N HIS A 172 -6.23 -21.57 9.39
CA HIS A 172 -5.61 -22.73 8.78
C HIS A 172 -4.71 -22.36 7.57
N ASP A 173 -4.67 -21.09 7.18
CA ASP A 173 -3.77 -20.62 6.14
C ASP A 173 -2.33 -20.56 6.68
N PRO A 174 -1.37 -21.27 6.08
CA PRO A 174 0.02 -21.26 6.53
C PRO A 174 0.79 -20.01 6.10
N LEU A 175 0.22 -19.14 5.28
CA LEU A 175 0.82 -17.90 4.77
C LEU A 175 0.23 -16.68 5.46
#